data_be30b223021b3c0fd8e198ba803d1bc0
#
_entry.id   be30b223021b3c0fd8e198ba803d1bc0
#
_cell.length_a   1.000
_cell.length_b   1.000
_cell.length_c   1.000
_cell.angle_alpha   90.00
_cell.angle_beta   90.00
_cell.angle_gamma   90.00
#
_symmetry.space_group_name_H-M   'P 1'
#
loop_
_entity.id
_entity.type
_entity.pdbx_description
1 polymer ?
#
loop_
_entity_poly.entity_id
_entity_poly.type
_entity_poly.pdbx_seq_one_letter_code
_entity_poly.pdbx_strand_id
1 'polypeptide(L)'
;MIALNTVYRHKFSFTQQDVVLFAQVSGDNNPLHLDANFAATTPFKRPIIHGALASSVFSKIMGTEFPGFGSVYMKQVSEYKRPMFVDTEYEAVFTVMSINPEKHTAEISTEIFDVQSGKKTTEGMAVIMNKEEF
;
A
#
# COMPACT_ATOMS: atom_id res chain seq x y z
N MET A 1 -17.93 15.70 1.77
CA MET A 1 -18.13 14.30 2.16
C MET A 1 -17.83 13.38 0.99
N ILE A 2 -17.18 12.28 1.25
CA ILE A 2 -16.81 11.30 0.23
C ILE A 2 -17.99 10.34 0.00
N ALA A 3 -18.34 10.11 -1.25
CA ALA A 3 -19.48 9.27 -1.62
C ALA A 3 -19.06 7.81 -1.84
N LEU A 4 -20.03 6.91 -1.72
CA LEU A 4 -19.90 5.51 -2.11
C LEU A 4 -19.42 5.40 -3.56
N ASN A 5 -18.54 4.43 -3.83
CA ASN A 5 -17.93 4.17 -5.15
C ASN A 5 -16.94 5.23 -5.64
N THR A 6 -16.60 6.23 -4.80
CA THR A 6 -15.52 7.15 -5.14
C THR A 6 -14.21 6.39 -5.24
N VAL A 7 -13.42 6.70 -6.27
CA VAL A 7 -12.12 6.08 -6.54
C VAL A 7 -11.03 7.15 -6.45
N TYR A 8 -9.97 6.86 -5.72
CA TYR A 8 -8.78 7.70 -5.62
C TYR A 8 -7.56 6.92 -6.09
N ARG A 9 -6.67 7.55 -6.85
CA ARG A 9 -5.49 6.92 -7.43
C ARG A 9 -4.23 7.70 -7.08
N HIS A 10 -3.15 6.96 -6.81
CA HIS A 10 -1.86 7.55 -6.47
C HIS A 10 -0.73 6.72 -7.06
N LYS A 11 0.07 7.34 -7.93
CA LYS A 11 1.27 6.71 -8.49
C LYS A 11 2.45 6.93 -7.56
N PHE A 12 3.32 5.91 -7.46
CA PHE A 12 4.50 5.95 -6.61
C PHE A 12 5.57 4.98 -7.10
N SER A 13 6.78 5.17 -6.60
CA SER A 13 7.88 4.23 -6.75
C SER A 13 8.76 4.32 -5.50
N PHE A 14 9.51 3.25 -5.22
CA PHE A 14 10.49 3.23 -4.15
C PHE A 14 11.90 3.03 -4.73
N THR A 15 12.88 3.64 -4.09
CA THR A 15 14.30 3.41 -4.36
C THR A 15 14.84 2.30 -3.46
N GLN A 16 16.03 1.78 -3.76
CA GLN A 16 16.71 0.84 -2.85
C GLN A 16 17.01 1.52 -1.50
N GLN A 17 17.28 2.82 -1.49
CA GLN A 17 17.50 3.56 -0.24
C GLN A 17 16.23 3.58 0.63
N ASP A 18 15.05 3.70 0.03
CA ASP A 18 13.79 3.61 0.78
C ASP A 18 13.64 2.26 1.46
N VAL A 19 14.01 1.17 0.76
CA VAL A 19 13.98 -0.19 1.31
C VAL A 19 14.95 -0.32 2.48
N VAL A 20 16.15 0.23 2.36
CA VAL A 20 17.16 0.25 3.44
C VAL A 20 16.63 1.02 4.66
N LEU A 21 16.02 2.18 4.46
CA LEU A 21 15.42 2.97 5.53
C LEU A 21 14.28 2.22 6.23
N PHE A 22 13.44 1.54 5.47
CA PHE A 22 12.37 0.73 6.04
C PHE A 22 12.92 -0.45 6.86
N ALA A 23 13.97 -1.11 6.35
CA ALA A 23 14.65 -2.19 7.09
C ALA A 23 15.24 -1.69 8.41
N GLN A 24 15.78 -0.47 8.43
CA GLN A 24 16.32 0.15 9.64
C GLN A 24 15.23 0.44 10.68
N VAL A 25 14.13 1.04 10.25
CA VAL A 25 13.05 1.44 11.18
C VAL A 25 12.23 0.25 11.66
N SER A 26 12.01 -0.75 10.82
CA SER A 26 11.21 -1.93 11.15
C SER A 26 12.02 -3.05 11.81
N GLY A 27 13.33 -3.09 11.57
CA GLY A 27 14.17 -4.23 11.94
C GLY A 27 14.08 -5.41 10.97
N ASP A 28 13.28 -5.32 9.92
CA ASP A 28 13.16 -6.37 8.90
C ASP A 28 14.32 -6.29 7.91
N ASN A 29 15.44 -6.89 8.29
CA ASN A 29 16.66 -6.93 7.52
C ASN A 29 16.84 -8.25 6.75
N ASN A 30 15.75 -8.91 6.39
CA ASN A 30 15.79 -10.11 5.57
C ASN A 30 16.60 -9.84 4.28
N PRO A 31 17.63 -10.65 4.00
CA PRO A 31 18.51 -10.42 2.85
C PRO A 31 17.80 -10.45 1.50
N LEU A 32 16.60 -11.03 1.43
CA LEU A 32 15.76 -11.00 0.24
C LEU A 32 15.47 -9.56 -0.24
N HIS A 33 15.46 -8.59 0.66
CA HIS A 33 15.19 -7.18 0.34
C HIS A 33 16.46 -6.36 0.14
N LEU A 34 17.61 -6.81 0.66
CA LEU A 34 18.79 -5.99 0.82
C LEU A 34 20.01 -6.50 0.07
N ASP A 35 20.11 -7.80 -0.19
CA ASP A 35 21.30 -8.46 -0.72
C ASP A 35 21.02 -9.01 -2.12
N ALA A 36 21.61 -8.37 -3.13
CA ALA A 36 21.43 -8.78 -4.53
C ALA A 36 21.99 -10.19 -4.80
N ASN A 37 23.07 -10.58 -4.13
CA ASN A 37 23.64 -11.93 -4.29
C ASN A 37 22.71 -12.98 -3.71
N PHE A 38 22.15 -12.74 -2.55
CA PHE A 38 21.15 -13.62 -1.95
C PHE A 38 19.89 -13.70 -2.82
N ALA A 39 19.35 -12.55 -3.25
CA ALA A 39 18.14 -12.48 -4.05
C ALA A 39 18.30 -13.21 -5.41
N ALA A 40 19.49 -13.20 -5.97
CA ALA A 40 19.80 -13.92 -7.22
C ALA A 40 19.58 -15.43 -7.11
N THR A 41 19.67 -15.99 -5.88
CA THR A 41 19.43 -17.42 -5.61
C THR A 41 17.93 -17.75 -5.48
N THR A 42 17.07 -16.75 -5.41
CA THR A 42 15.62 -16.89 -5.25
C THR A 42 14.91 -16.87 -6.61
N PRO A 43 13.63 -17.30 -6.69
CA PRO A 43 12.85 -17.19 -7.91
C PRO A 43 12.68 -15.75 -8.42
N PHE A 44 12.84 -14.75 -7.54
CA PHE A 44 12.70 -13.33 -7.89
C PHE A 44 13.91 -12.76 -8.64
N LYS A 45 15.10 -13.36 -8.47
CA LYS A 45 16.37 -13.01 -9.12
C LYS A 45 16.99 -11.68 -8.71
N ARG A 46 16.27 -10.80 -8.05
CA ARG A 46 16.70 -9.50 -7.55
C ARG A 46 15.97 -9.15 -6.26
N PRO A 47 16.49 -8.20 -5.45
CA PRO A 47 15.80 -7.80 -4.23
C PRO A 47 14.37 -7.32 -4.49
N ILE A 48 13.46 -7.72 -3.61
CA ILE A 48 12.05 -7.28 -3.68
C ILE A 48 11.77 -6.29 -2.55
N ILE A 49 10.74 -5.45 -2.74
CA ILE A 49 10.26 -4.52 -1.74
C ILE A 49 9.50 -5.30 -0.66
N HIS A 50 9.68 -4.91 0.62
CA HIS A 50 8.88 -5.46 1.71
C HIS A 50 7.39 -5.25 1.43
N GLY A 51 6.57 -6.28 1.63
CA GLY A 51 5.12 -6.12 1.53
C GLY A 51 4.59 -5.04 2.46
N ALA A 52 5.14 -4.96 3.68
CA ALA A 52 4.77 -3.92 4.65
C ALA A 52 5.14 -2.51 4.18
N LEU A 53 6.27 -2.32 3.48
CA LEU A 53 6.61 -1.03 2.89
C LEU A 53 5.62 -0.65 1.78
N ALA A 54 5.28 -1.59 0.92
CA ALA A 54 4.26 -1.36 -0.10
C ALA A 54 2.93 -0.94 0.54
N SER A 55 2.48 -1.63 1.58
CA SER A 55 1.24 -1.30 2.31
C SER A 55 1.30 0.04 3.02
N SER A 56 2.49 0.56 3.34
CA SER A 56 2.64 1.87 3.98
C SER A 56 2.10 3.01 3.11
N VAL A 57 2.02 2.81 1.80
CA VAL A 57 1.40 3.78 0.88
C VAL A 57 -0.09 3.95 1.19
N PHE A 58 -0.77 2.87 1.57
CA PHE A 58 -2.17 2.96 1.98
C PHE A 58 -2.33 3.86 3.21
N SER A 59 -1.45 3.72 4.20
CA SER A 59 -1.44 4.58 5.39
C SER A 59 -1.18 6.04 5.04
N LYS A 60 -0.19 6.30 4.20
CA LYS A 60 0.10 7.66 3.73
C LYS A 60 -1.13 8.30 3.11
N ILE A 61 -1.72 7.65 2.13
CA ILE A 61 -2.83 8.23 1.37
C ILE A 61 -4.07 8.42 2.25
N MET A 62 -4.46 7.39 2.98
CA MET A 62 -5.68 7.47 3.79
C MET A 62 -5.53 8.41 4.99
N GLY A 63 -4.33 8.59 5.48
CA GLY A 63 -4.06 9.50 6.59
C GLY A 63 -3.86 10.96 6.17
N THR A 64 -3.48 11.25 4.92
CA THR A 64 -3.09 12.59 4.51
C THR A 64 -3.86 13.15 3.30
N GLU A 65 -4.47 12.29 2.49
CA GLU A 65 -5.10 12.72 1.23
C GLU A 65 -6.53 12.22 1.05
N PHE A 66 -6.79 10.92 1.27
CA PHE A 66 -8.08 10.30 1.00
C PHE A 66 -8.40 9.18 2.00
N PRO A 67 -9.26 9.36 2.98
CA PRO A 67 -10.08 10.56 3.31
C PRO A 67 -9.26 11.75 3.76
N GLY A 68 -8.03 11.57 4.26
CA GLY A 68 -7.15 12.64 4.67
C GLY A 68 -7.08 12.85 6.18
N PHE A 69 -6.68 14.04 6.59
CA PHE A 69 -6.45 14.36 8.00
C PHE A 69 -7.67 14.07 8.87
N GLY A 70 -7.42 13.59 10.07
CA GLY A 70 -8.48 13.16 11.00
C GLY A 70 -8.88 11.70 10.84
N SER A 71 -8.35 11.01 9.82
CA SER A 71 -8.62 9.58 9.64
C SER A 71 -7.95 8.73 10.71
N VAL A 72 -8.69 7.74 11.19
CA VAL A 72 -8.19 6.70 12.09
C VAL A 72 -8.20 5.37 11.35
N TYR A 73 -7.03 4.76 11.26
CA TYR A 73 -6.86 3.47 10.59
C TYR A 73 -7.26 2.37 11.55
N MET A 74 -8.34 1.66 11.26
CA MET A 74 -8.90 0.66 12.17
C MET A 74 -8.58 -0.77 11.79
N LYS A 75 -8.48 -1.06 10.48
CA LYS A 75 -8.24 -2.41 10.01
C LYS A 75 -7.59 -2.37 8.63
N GLN A 76 -6.68 -3.30 8.39
CA GLN A 76 -6.13 -3.58 7.06
C GLN A 76 -6.02 -5.08 6.86
N VAL A 77 -6.53 -5.56 5.75
CA VAL A 77 -6.27 -6.90 5.23
C VAL A 77 -5.59 -6.73 3.88
N SER A 78 -4.45 -7.38 3.68
CA SER A 78 -3.72 -7.32 2.41
C SER A 78 -3.22 -8.70 2.02
N GLU A 79 -3.31 -8.99 0.72
CA GLU A 79 -2.67 -10.15 0.10
C GLU A 79 -1.65 -9.66 -0.91
N TYR A 80 -0.45 -10.22 -0.87
CA TYR A 80 0.65 -9.89 -1.77
C TYR A 80 0.68 -10.92 -2.88
N LYS A 81 0.12 -10.57 -4.04
CA LYS A 81 -0.06 -11.49 -5.17
C LYS A 81 1.20 -11.64 -6.02
N ARG A 82 2.00 -10.56 -6.11
CA ARG A 82 3.23 -10.51 -6.92
C ARG A 82 4.29 -9.68 -6.22
N PRO A 83 5.58 -9.97 -6.45
CA PRO A 83 6.64 -9.14 -5.89
C PRO A 83 6.63 -7.75 -6.50
N MET A 84 7.12 -6.77 -5.74
CA MET A 84 7.33 -5.41 -6.20
C MET A 84 8.81 -5.09 -6.15
N PHE A 85 9.26 -4.26 -7.09
CA PHE A 85 10.67 -3.92 -7.28
C PHE A 85 10.92 -2.43 -7.17
N VAL A 86 12.15 -2.06 -6.79
CA VAL A 86 12.57 -0.65 -6.76
C VAL A 86 12.61 -0.06 -8.17
N ASP A 87 12.56 1.28 -8.25
CA ASP A 87 12.65 2.03 -9.50
C ASP A 87 11.62 1.60 -10.56
N THR A 88 10.48 1.15 -10.08
CA THR A 88 9.34 0.71 -10.89
C THR A 88 8.11 1.52 -10.47
N GLU A 89 7.36 2.03 -11.46
CA GLU A 89 6.16 2.80 -11.18
C GLU A 89 4.97 1.88 -10.87
N TYR A 90 4.33 2.13 -9.73
CA TYR A 90 3.10 1.47 -9.30
C TYR A 90 2.00 2.49 -9.08
N GLU A 91 0.77 2.02 -9.09
CA GLU A 91 -0.41 2.83 -8.78
C GLU A 91 -1.23 2.17 -7.68
N ALA A 92 -1.44 2.90 -6.59
CA ALA A 92 -2.38 2.52 -5.55
C ALA A 92 -3.77 3.02 -5.92
N VAL A 93 -4.77 2.16 -5.77
CA VAL A 93 -6.17 2.45 -6.11
C VAL A 93 -7.04 2.20 -4.87
N PHE A 94 -7.81 3.22 -4.50
CA PHE A 94 -8.69 3.21 -3.33
C PHE A 94 -10.12 3.39 -3.79
N THR A 95 -10.99 2.47 -3.40
CA THR A 95 -12.42 2.53 -3.76
C THR A 95 -13.26 2.42 -2.51
N VAL A 96 -14.17 3.36 -2.29
CA VAL A 96 -15.11 3.33 -1.16
C VAL A 96 -16.19 2.28 -1.45
N MET A 97 -16.16 1.18 -0.71
CA MET A 97 -17.03 0.03 -0.92
C MET A 97 -18.30 0.07 -0.07
N SER A 98 -18.21 0.62 1.13
CA SER A 98 -19.35 0.79 2.03
C SER A 98 -19.12 1.94 2.99
N ILE A 99 -20.16 2.56 3.49
CA ILE A 99 -20.12 3.66 4.46
C ILE A 99 -21.10 3.35 5.58
N ASN A 100 -20.65 3.54 6.83
CA ASN A 100 -21.51 3.50 8.00
C ASN A 100 -21.53 4.90 8.64
N PRO A 101 -22.56 5.72 8.36
CA PRO A 101 -22.61 7.09 8.85
C PRO A 101 -22.73 7.19 10.38
N GLU A 102 -23.34 6.22 11.04
CA GLU A 102 -23.50 6.22 12.50
C GLU A 102 -22.16 6.09 13.20
N LYS A 103 -21.24 5.34 12.63
CA LYS A 103 -19.90 5.11 13.17
C LYS A 103 -18.83 5.99 12.51
N HIS A 104 -19.19 6.76 11.50
CA HIS A 104 -18.27 7.55 10.69
C HIS A 104 -17.14 6.69 10.09
N THR A 105 -17.47 5.48 9.64
CA THR A 105 -16.52 4.54 9.08
C THR A 105 -16.85 4.19 7.64
N ALA A 106 -15.81 3.80 6.90
CA ALA A 106 -15.96 3.24 5.56
C ALA A 106 -15.05 2.04 5.38
N GLU A 107 -15.49 1.09 4.56
CA GLU A 107 -14.63 0.05 4.01
C GLU A 107 -14.10 0.55 2.67
N ILE A 108 -12.78 0.54 2.54
CA ILE A 108 -12.09 1.04 1.35
C ILE A 108 -11.25 -0.10 0.77
N SER A 109 -11.55 -0.48 -0.47
CA SER A 109 -10.72 -1.43 -1.22
C SER A 109 -9.36 -0.80 -1.49
N THR A 110 -8.29 -1.56 -1.28
CA THR A 110 -6.90 -1.11 -1.44
C THR A 110 -6.18 -2.03 -2.39
N GLU A 111 -5.76 -1.50 -3.53
CA GLU A 111 -5.10 -2.27 -4.58
C GLU A 111 -3.84 -1.55 -5.04
N ILE A 112 -2.84 -2.33 -5.47
CA ILE A 112 -1.64 -1.80 -6.13
C ILE A 112 -1.45 -2.53 -7.44
N PHE A 113 -1.22 -1.76 -8.50
CA PHE A 113 -0.95 -2.26 -9.85
C PHE A 113 0.42 -1.80 -10.33
N ASP A 114 1.11 -2.68 -11.05
CA ASP A 114 2.26 -2.30 -11.86
C ASP A 114 1.74 -1.49 -13.05
N VAL A 115 2.20 -0.24 -13.19
CA VAL A 115 1.68 0.66 -14.24
C VAL A 115 2.00 0.14 -15.63
N GLN A 116 3.18 -0.40 -15.83
CA GLN A 116 3.62 -0.87 -17.15
C GLN A 116 2.89 -2.14 -17.60
N SER A 117 2.80 -3.13 -16.71
CA SER A 117 2.18 -4.43 -17.06
C SER A 117 0.66 -4.45 -16.83
N GLY A 118 0.15 -3.55 -16.00
CA GLY A 118 -1.24 -3.55 -15.55
C GLY A 118 -1.57 -4.66 -14.56
N LYS A 119 -0.59 -5.43 -14.09
CA LYS A 119 -0.82 -6.55 -13.19
C LYS A 119 -0.95 -6.08 -11.75
N LYS A 120 -1.89 -6.66 -11.04
CA LYS A 120 -2.09 -6.39 -9.60
C LYS A 120 -1.01 -7.07 -8.78
N THR A 121 -0.34 -6.31 -7.92
CA THR A 121 0.66 -6.82 -6.99
C THR A 121 0.11 -7.05 -5.59
N THR A 122 -0.83 -6.22 -5.17
CA THR A 122 -1.40 -6.23 -3.83
C THR A 122 -2.89 -5.96 -3.91
N GLU A 123 -3.67 -6.66 -3.08
CA GLU A 123 -5.10 -6.38 -2.94
C GLU A 123 -5.55 -6.56 -1.50
N GLY A 124 -6.58 -5.83 -1.11
CA GLY A 124 -7.12 -5.93 0.23
C GLY A 124 -8.21 -4.93 0.52
N MET A 125 -8.46 -4.73 1.81
CA MET A 125 -9.53 -3.90 2.32
C MET A 125 -9.08 -3.21 3.60
N ALA A 126 -9.39 -1.93 3.73
CA ALA A 126 -9.19 -1.15 4.94
C ALA A 126 -10.53 -0.74 5.55
N VAL A 127 -10.55 -0.57 6.87
CA VAL A 127 -11.63 0.14 7.58
C VAL A 127 -11.03 1.42 8.14
N ILE A 128 -11.61 2.55 7.75
CA ILE A 128 -11.16 3.90 8.14
C ILE A 128 -12.33 4.63 8.82
N MET A 129 -12.04 5.30 9.92
CA MET A 129 -12.97 6.23 10.55
C MET A 129 -12.54 7.65 10.22
N ASN A 130 -13.50 8.49 9.82
CA ASN A 130 -13.28 9.92 9.60
C ASN A 130 -14.60 10.66 9.81
N LYS A 131 -14.67 11.48 10.86
CA LYS A 131 -15.90 12.18 11.26
C LYS A 131 -16.34 13.27 10.30
N GLU A 132 -15.41 13.80 9.50
CA GLU A 132 -15.69 14.86 8.54
C GLU A 132 -16.21 14.29 7.21
N GLU A 133 -15.75 13.08 6.84
CA GLU A 133 -15.95 12.53 5.51
C GLU A 133 -17.00 11.40 5.43
N PHE A 134 -17.32 10.75 6.58
CA PHE A 134 -18.27 9.63 6.59
C PHE A 134 -19.39 9.78 7.63
#